data_96f91f2293c2f45f40057fb063c6b74f
#
_entry.id   96f91f2293c2f45f40057fb063c6b74f
#
_cell.length_a   1.000
_cell.length_b   1.000
_cell.length_c   1.000
_cell.angle_alpha   90.00
_cell.angle_beta   90.00
_cell.angle_gamma   90.00
#
_symmetry.space_group_name_H-M   'P 1'
#
loop_
_entity.id
_entity.type
_entity.pdbx_description
1 polymer ?
#
loop_
_entity_poly.entity_id
_entity_poly.type
_entity_poly.pdbx_seq_one_letter_code
_entity_poly.pdbx_strand_id
1 'polypeptide(L)'
;MLTISNNVSLDEDEIEIESIRAQGSGGQKVNKTSAAIHLRFDIAASSLPEFYKERLLALKDSRITKEGIIVIKSQQHRSREQNKEEALERLVELIKSVNVSKKKRIATKPTKGSVKKRLQSKKKQGEKKKLRGKVAD
;
A
#
# COMPACT_ATOMS: atom_id res chain seq x y z
N MET A 1 -1.28 2.91 -23.94
CA MET A 1 -0.19 2.37 -23.11
C MET A 1 -0.10 3.08 -21.76
N LEU A 2 -0.01 2.31 -20.71
CA LEU A 2 0.22 2.84 -19.38
C LEU A 2 1.71 2.89 -19.08
N THR A 3 2.24 4.08 -18.85
CA THR A 3 3.66 4.26 -18.55
C THR A 3 3.90 4.05 -17.05
N ILE A 4 4.71 3.06 -16.69
CA ILE A 4 5.08 2.75 -15.31
C ILE A 4 6.38 3.46 -14.95
N SER A 5 7.39 3.34 -15.82
CA SER A 5 8.67 4.04 -15.70
C SER A 5 9.19 4.37 -17.09
N ASN A 6 10.35 5.05 -17.17
CA ASN A 6 10.94 5.43 -18.46
C ASN A 6 11.16 4.23 -19.40
N ASN A 7 11.39 3.05 -18.85
CA ASN A 7 11.67 1.83 -19.60
C ASN A 7 10.57 0.77 -19.52
N VAL A 8 9.52 1.02 -18.74
CA VAL A 8 8.46 0.04 -18.48
C VAL A 8 7.10 0.65 -18.78
N SER A 9 6.38 0.02 -19.67
CA SER A 9 5.00 0.39 -20.01
C SER A 9 4.15 -0.88 -20.09
N LEU A 10 2.87 -0.74 -19.82
CA LEU A 10 1.89 -1.81 -19.94
C LEU A 10 0.96 -1.55 -21.12
N ASP A 11 0.64 -2.62 -21.85
CA ASP A 11 -0.39 -2.58 -22.85
C ASP A 11 -1.76 -2.69 -22.16
N GLU A 12 -2.72 -1.89 -22.59
CA GLU A 12 -4.10 -1.95 -22.08
C GLU A 12 -4.75 -3.30 -22.31
N ASP A 13 -4.35 -4.03 -23.34
CA ASP A 13 -4.85 -5.37 -23.64
C ASP A 13 -4.53 -6.40 -22.55
N GLU A 14 -3.53 -6.14 -21.75
CA GLU A 14 -3.16 -7.01 -20.61
C GLU A 14 -4.06 -6.81 -19.40
N ILE A 15 -4.87 -5.76 -19.42
CA ILE A 15 -5.74 -5.38 -18.30
C ILE A 15 -7.18 -5.70 -18.68
N GLU A 16 -7.83 -6.52 -17.85
CA GLU A 16 -9.27 -6.77 -17.99
C GLU A 16 -10.06 -5.72 -17.24
N ILE A 17 -10.94 -5.04 -17.94
CA ILE A 17 -11.81 -4.03 -17.34
C ILE A 17 -13.26 -4.42 -17.61
N GLU A 18 -14.01 -4.65 -16.54
CA GLU A 18 -15.41 -4.94 -16.60
C GLU A 18 -16.21 -3.85 -15.93
N SER A 19 -17.35 -3.56 -16.53
CA SER A 19 -18.34 -2.67 -15.95
C SER A 19 -19.27 -3.49 -15.07
N ILE A 20 -19.34 -3.14 -13.79
CA ILE A 20 -20.23 -3.82 -12.84
C ILE A 20 -21.21 -2.82 -12.24
N ARG A 21 -22.30 -3.33 -11.70
CA ARG A 21 -23.24 -2.48 -10.96
C ARG A 21 -22.60 -2.05 -9.65
N ALA A 22 -22.70 -0.75 -9.35
CA ALA A 22 -22.20 -0.23 -8.09
C ALA A 22 -23.00 -0.86 -6.94
N GLN A 23 -22.27 -1.51 -6.01
CA GLN A 23 -22.87 -2.02 -4.79
C GLN A 23 -23.05 -0.85 -3.82
N GLY A 24 -24.26 -0.37 -3.68
CA GLY A 24 -24.60 0.66 -2.71
C GLY A 24 -25.82 0.22 -1.91
N SER A 25 -26.01 0.83 -0.76
CA SER A 25 -27.17 0.61 0.09
C SER A 25 -28.44 1.07 -0.64
N GLY A 26 -29.04 0.16 -1.36
CA GLY A 26 -30.40 0.17 -1.81
C GLY A 26 -31.06 1.48 -2.20
N GLY A 27 -30.70 2.07 -3.31
CA GLY A 27 -31.52 3.04 -4.00
C GLY A 27 -31.82 2.52 -5.41
N GLN A 28 -33.01 2.74 -5.91
CA GLN A 28 -33.39 2.33 -7.26
C GLN A 28 -32.45 2.93 -8.33
N LYS A 29 -31.80 4.04 -8.04
CA LYS A 29 -30.83 4.69 -8.92
C LYS A 29 -29.52 3.90 -9.04
N VAL A 30 -29.13 3.16 -8.02
CA VAL A 30 -27.90 2.38 -7.99
C VAL A 30 -28.00 1.19 -8.95
N ASN A 31 -29.18 0.63 -9.14
CA ASN A 31 -29.41 -0.51 -10.03
C ASN A 31 -29.38 -0.16 -11.51
N LYS A 32 -29.49 1.12 -11.86
CA LYS A 32 -29.55 1.59 -13.26
C LYS A 32 -28.21 2.08 -13.82
N THR A 33 -27.23 2.36 -12.95
CA THR A 33 -25.95 2.90 -13.38
C THR A 33 -24.83 1.86 -13.25
N SER A 34 -24.44 1.28 -14.37
CA SER A 34 -23.28 0.39 -14.45
C SER A 34 -21.98 1.20 -14.53
N ALA A 35 -21.80 2.15 -13.61
CA ALA A 35 -20.66 3.04 -13.60
C ALA A 35 -19.44 2.47 -12.88
N ALA A 36 -19.64 1.47 -12.03
CA ALA A 36 -18.56 0.84 -11.29
C ALA A 36 -17.66 0.02 -12.22
N ILE A 37 -16.36 0.12 -12.03
CA ILE A 37 -15.35 -0.59 -12.80
C ILE A 37 -14.66 -1.63 -11.92
N HIS A 38 -14.53 -2.82 -12.47
CA HIS A 38 -13.79 -3.93 -11.90
C HIS A 38 -12.59 -4.22 -12.78
N LEU A 39 -11.40 -3.93 -12.29
CA LEU A 39 -10.15 -4.13 -13.01
C LEU A 39 -9.45 -5.38 -12.51
N ARG A 40 -9.00 -6.21 -13.43
CA ARG A 40 -8.20 -7.40 -13.13
C ARG A 40 -6.91 -7.37 -13.96
N PHE A 41 -5.82 -7.66 -13.33
CA PHE A 41 -4.50 -7.68 -13.95
C PHE A 41 -3.72 -8.90 -13.48
N ASP A 42 -3.38 -9.77 -14.41
CA ASP A 42 -2.59 -10.98 -14.12
C ASP A 42 -1.11 -10.63 -14.14
N ILE A 43 -0.49 -10.66 -12.98
CA ILE A 43 0.93 -10.31 -12.81
C ILE A 43 1.83 -11.26 -13.60
N ALA A 44 1.60 -12.56 -13.47
CA ALA A 44 2.45 -13.58 -14.08
C ALA A 44 2.38 -13.57 -15.61
N ALA A 45 1.19 -13.32 -16.17
CA ALA A 45 0.98 -13.28 -17.61
C ALA A 45 1.34 -11.94 -18.27
N SER A 46 1.69 -10.93 -17.47
CA SER A 46 1.97 -9.59 -17.96
C SER A 46 3.35 -9.48 -18.61
N SER A 47 3.54 -8.39 -19.36
CA SER A 47 4.83 -8.06 -19.97
C SER A 47 5.81 -7.37 -19.01
N LEU A 48 5.45 -7.24 -17.74
CA LEU A 48 6.33 -6.63 -16.75
C LEU A 48 7.64 -7.42 -16.60
N PRO A 49 8.78 -6.74 -16.35
CA PRO A 49 10.02 -7.43 -16.01
C PRO A 49 9.83 -8.32 -14.77
N GLU A 50 10.58 -9.42 -14.70
CA GLU A 50 10.48 -10.36 -13.58
C GLU A 50 10.67 -9.72 -12.22
N PHE A 51 11.53 -8.75 -12.14
CA PHE A 51 11.79 -7.95 -10.97
C PHE A 51 10.50 -7.32 -10.40
N TYR A 52 9.64 -6.77 -11.27
CA TYR A 52 8.33 -6.25 -10.87
C TYR A 52 7.38 -7.37 -10.45
N LYS A 53 7.37 -8.45 -11.21
CA LYS A 53 6.52 -9.61 -10.93
C LYS A 53 6.81 -10.20 -9.55
N GLU A 54 8.09 -10.43 -9.25
CA GLU A 54 8.51 -10.98 -7.96
C GLU A 54 8.11 -10.07 -6.80
N ARG A 55 8.34 -8.79 -6.95
CA ARG A 55 8.01 -7.82 -5.89
C ARG A 55 6.52 -7.67 -5.68
N LEU A 56 5.74 -7.65 -6.76
CA LEU A 56 4.27 -7.60 -6.65
C LEU A 56 3.71 -8.85 -5.99
N LEU A 57 4.23 -10.02 -6.35
CA LEU A 57 3.79 -11.28 -5.74
C LEU A 57 4.19 -11.40 -4.27
N ALA A 58 5.29 -10.77 -3.88
CA ALA A 58 5.74 -10.73 -2.49
C ALA A 58 5.03 -9.66 -1.66
N LEU A 59 4.36 -8.71 -2.30
CA LEU A 59 3.68 -7.61 -1.63
C LEU A 59 2.41 -8.11 -0.93
N LYS A 60 2.29 -7.81 0.35
CA LYS A 60 1.07 -8.10 1.11
C LYS A 60 0.07 -6.96 0.95
N ASP A 61 -0.75 -7.07 -0.07
CA ASP A 61 -1.80 -6.10 -0.37
C ASP A 61 -3.12 -6.84 -0.58
N SER A 62 -4.20 -6.31 -0.03
CA SER A 62 -5.52 -6.93 -0.15
C SER A 62 -6.04 -6.99 -1.59
N ARG A 63 -5.51 -6.13 -2.45
CA ARG A 63 -5.88 -6.11 -3.87
C ARG A 63 -5.22 -7.22 -4.68
N ILE A 64 -4.19 -7.84 -4.14
CA ILE A 64 -3.47 -8.93 -4.80
C ILE A 64 -3.99 -10.26 -4.25
N THR A 65 -4.52 -11.11 -5.14
CA THR A 65 -5.02 -12.43 -4.76
C THR A 65 -3.88 -13.43 -4.59
N LYS A 66 -4.18 -14.58 -3.98
CA LYS A 66 -3.22 -15.67 -3.84
C LYS A 66 -2.71 -16.19 -5.19
N GLU A 67 -3.54 -16.05 -6.23
CA GLU A 67 -3.21 -16.47 -7.59
C GLU A 67 -2.31 -15.50 -8.33
N GLY A 68 -2.01 -14.35 -7.73
CA GLY A 68 -1.18 -13.32 -8.34
C GLY A 68 -1.93 -12.41 -9.31
N ILE A 69 -3.20 -12.17 -9.03
CA ILE A 69 -4.05 -11.26 -9.80
C ILE A 69 -4.35 -10.02 -8.99
N ILE A 70 -4.12 -8.85 -9.57
CA ILE A 70 -4.48 -7.57 -8.96
C ILE A 70 -5.94 -7.29 -9.31
N VAL A 71 -6.76 -7.06 -8.29
CA VAL A 71 -8.17 -6.72 -8.43
C VAL A 71 -8.42 -5.34 -7.84
N ILE A 72 -8.88 -4.43 -8.67
CA ILE A 72 -9.19 -3.06 -8.25
C ILE A 72 -10.63 -2.73 -8.61
N LYS A 73 -11.39 -2.24 -7.65
CA LYS A 73 -12.75 -1.76 -7.85
C LYS A 73 -12.77 -0.24 -7.74
N SER A 74 -13.40 0.43 -8.68
CA SER A 74 -13.60 1.87 -8.66
C SER A 74 -15.07 2.20 -8.87
N GLN A 75 -15.69 2.86 -7.90
CA GLN A 75 -17.12 3.20 -7.95
C GLN A 75 -17.42 4.57 -7.35
N GLN A 76 -16.40 5.38 -7.12
CA GLN A 76 -16.55 6.69 -6.46
C GLN A 76 -17.13 7.76 -7.38
N HIS A 77 -17.00 7.61 -8.67
CA HIS A 77 -17.46 8.59 -9.65
C HIS A 77 -18.77 8.16 -10.29
N ARG A 78 -19.51 9.12 -10.80
CA ARG A 78 -20.75 8.86 -11.54
C ARG A 78 -20.50 8.36 -12.96
N SER A 79 -19.36 8.76 -13.53
CA SER A 79 -18.99 8.41 -14.90
C SER A 79 -18.16 7.11 -14.90
N ARG A 80 -18.53 6.21 -15.79
CA ARG A 80 -17.80 4.97 -16.04
C ARG A 80 -16.35 5.25 -16.46
N GLU A 81 -16.15 6.29 -17.30
CA GLU A 81 -14.83 6.68 -17.77
C GLU A 81 -13.94 7.18 -16.65
N GLN A 82 -14.48 7.97 -15.75
CA GLN A 82 -13.74 8.47 -14.59
C GLN A 82 -13.36 7.33 -13.63
N ASN A 83 -14.24 6.36 -13.43
CA ASN A 83 -13.94 5.18 -12.63
C ASN A 83 -12.85 4.33 -13.28
N LYS A 84 -12.89 4.19 -14.60
CA LYS A 84 -11.87 3.48 -15.35
C LYS A 84 -10.50 4.15 -15.20
N GLU A 85 -10.43 5.46 -15.37
CA GLU A 85 -9.19 6.23 -15.20
C GLU A 85 -8.64 6.09 -13.78
N GLU A 86 -9.49 6.19 -12.77
CA GLU A 86 -9.09 6.01 -11.37
C GLU A 86 -8.55 4.60 -11.12
N ALA A 87 -9.21 3.57 -11.64
CA ALA A 87 -8.74 2.20 -11.51
C ALA A 87 -7.36 2.00 -12.15
N LEU A 88 -7.15 2.56 -13.33
CA LEU A 88 -5.86 2.52 -14.01
C LEU A 88 -4.77 3.27 -13.24
N GLU A 89 -5.08 4.43 -12.70
CA GLU A 89 -4.15 5.19 -11.85
C GLU A 89 -3.74 4.42 -10.61
N ARG A 90 -4.69 3.77 -9.95
CA ARG A 90 -4.40 2.93 -8.77
C ARG A 90 -3.51 1.74 -9.13
N LEU A 91 -3.73 1.13 -10.29
CA LEU A 91 -2.89 0.05 -10.77
C LEU A 91 -1.46 0.53 -11.01
N VAL A 92 -1.29 1.67 -11.69
CA VAL A 92 0.01 2.26 -11.96
C VAL A 92 0.74 2.62 -10.66
N GLU A 93 0.05 3.23 -9.70
CA GLU A 93 0.61 3.56 -8.38
C GLU A 93 1.07 2.32 -7.63
N LEU A 94 0.29 1.26 -7.66
CA LEU A 94 0.63 0.00 -7.01
C LEU A 94 1.90 -0.61 -7.61
N ILE A 95 2.00 -0.63 -8.93
CA ILE A 95 3.17 -1.14 -9.63
C ILE A 95 4.39 -0.26 -9.38
N LYS A 96 4.23 1.06 -9.41
CA LYS A 96 5.32 1.99 -9.10
C LYS A 96 5.82 1.85 -7.67
N SER A 97 4.95 1.50 -6.74
CA SER A 97 5.32 1.36 -5.32
C SER A 97 6.37 0.28 -5.09
N VAL A 98 6.40 -0.75 -5.91
CA VAL A 98 7.39 -1.83 -5.80
C VAL A 98 8.71 -1.52 -6.49
N ASN A 99 8.74 -0.48 -7.33
CA ASN A 99 9.97 -0.03 -7.98
C ASN A 99 10.89 0.72 -7.03
N VAL A 100 10.37 1.21 -5.92
CA VAL A 100 11.17 1.92 -4.91
C VAL A 100 11.96 0.89 -4.11
N SER A 101 13.30 0.85 -4.30
CA SER A 101 14.16 0.03 -3.47
C SER A 101 14.21 0.64 -2.07
N LYS A 102 13.72 -0.09 -1.08
CA LYS A 102 13.87 0.31 0.31
C LYS A 102 15.33 0.22 0.68
N LYS A 103 15.92 1.34 1.12
CA LYS A 103 17.25 1.33 1.72
C LYS A 103 17.23 0.38 2.91
N LYS A 104 18.25 -0.51 2.97
CA LYS A 104 18.44 -1.36 4.16
C LYS A 104 18.49 -0.46 5.40
N ARG A 105 17.70 -0.79 6.41
CA ARG A 105 17.83 -0.14 7.70
C ARG A 105 19.20 -0.50 8.27
N ILE A 106 20.07 0.50 8.33
CA ILE A 106 21.34 0.36 9.03
C ILE A 106 21.02 0.55 10.51
N ALA A 107 21.38 -0.47 11.31
CA ALA A 107 21.25 -0.35 12.75
C ALA A 107 22.16 0.80 13.21
N THR A 108 21.56 1.90 13.65
CA THR A 108 22.31 3.03 14.20
C THR A 108 22.46 2.81 15.71
N LYS A 109 23.69 3.00 16.21
CA LYS A 109 23.94 2.99 17.64
C LYS A 109 23.30 4.25 18.25
N PRO A 110 22.75 4.15 19.50
CA PRO A 110 22.26 5.34 20.19
C PRO A 110 23.37 6.38 20.32
N THR A 111 23.02 7.65 20.17
CA THR A 111 23.99 8.73 20.33
C THR A 111 24.47 8.80 21.78
N LYS A 112 25.69 9.29 21.99
CA LYS A 112 26.24 9.46 23.33
C LYS A 112 25.33 10.33 24.20
N GLY A 113 24.69 11.35 23.62
CA GLY A 113 23.74 12.21 24.32
C GLY A 113 22.48 11.47 24.79
N SER A 114 21.93 10.58 23.97
CA SER A 114 20.74 9.82 24.34
C SER A 114 21.04 8.79 25.43
N VAL A 115 22.21 8.16 25.40
CA VAL A 115 22.67 7.23 26.44
C VAL A 115 22.86 7.98 27.76
N LYS A 116 23.45 9.18 27.72
CA LYS A 116 23.66 10.03 28.89
C LYS A 116 22.33 10.44 29.55
N LYS A 117 21.35 10.84 28.74
CA LYS A 117 19.99 11.17 29.22
C LYS A 117 19.30 9.98 29.85
N ARG A 118 19.43 8.82 29.27
CA ARG A 118 18.87 7.57 29.81
C ARG A 118 19.47 7.21 31.17
N LEU A 119 20.78 7.34 31.30
CA LEU A 119 21.49 7.08 32.58
C LEU A 119 21.11 8.08 33.64
N GLN A 120 20.99 9.36 33.30
CA GLN A 120 20.55 10.40 34.24
C GLN A 120 19.11 10.16 34.72
N SER A 121 18.19 9.76 33.82
CA SER A 121 16.83 9.37 34.17
C SER A 121 16.79 8.23 35.18
N LYS A 122 17.56 7.17 34.93
CA LYS A 122 17.68 6.02 35.85
C LYS A 122 18.22 6.42 37.19
N LYS A 123 19.23 7.28 37.23
CA LYS A 123 19.84 7.77 38.47
C LYS A 123 18.85 8.56 39.32
N LYS A 124 18.08 9.46 38.68
CA LYS A 124 17.02 10.23 39.36
C LYS A 124 15.94 9.32 39.94
N GLN A 125 15.51 8.30 39.21
CA GLN A 125 14.51 7.34 39.70
C GLN A 125 15.05 6.52 40.84
N GLY A 126 16.34 6.14 40.81
CA GLY A 126 17.00 5.42 41.88
C GLY A 126 17.08 6.26 43.17
N GLU A 127 17.39 7.55 43.07
CA GLU A 127 17.42 8.47 44.20
C GLU A 127 16.03 8.66 44.80
N LYS A 128 14.99 8.80 43.99
CA LYS A 128 13.59 8.87 44.43
C LYS A 128 13.17 7.63 45.20
N LYS A 129 13.57 6.45 44.75
CA LYS A 129 13.28 5.18 45.44
C LYS A 129 13.98 5.11 46.80
N LYS A 130 15.23 5.55 46.89
CA LYS A 130 15.96 5.63 48.15
C LYS A 130 15.30 6.56 49.15
N LEU A 131 14.85 7.74 48.69
CA LEU A 131 14.13 8.70 49.53
C LEU A 131 12.79 8.14 50.04
N ARG A 132 12.09 7.38 49.21
CA ARG A 132 10.85 6.74 49.62
C ARG A 132 11.08 5.67 50.68
N GLY A 133 12.21 4.96 50.61
CA GLY A 133 12.56 3.95 51.61
C GLY A 133 12.93 4.55 52.98
N LYS A 134 13.50 5.75 53.02
CA LYS A 134 13.88 6.43 54.27
C LYS A 134 12.74 7.11 55.00
N VAL A 135 11.66 7.44 54.31
CA VAL A 135 10.50 8.12 54.88
C VAL A 135 9.59 7.17 55.65
N ALA A 136 9.82 5.89 55.54
CA ALA A 136 9.05 4.87 56.23
C ALA A 136 9.52 4.60 57.68
N ASP A 137 10.52 5.30 58.15
CA ASP A 137 10.98 5.21 59.53
C ASP A 137 10.19 6.19 60.42
#